data_8e71c052e8e7a9e6a1638901808e7812
#
_entry.id   8e71c052e8e7a9e6a1638901808e7812
#
_cell.length_a   1.000
_cell.length_b   1.000
_cell.length_c   1.000
_cell.angle_alpha   90.00
_cell.angle_beta   90.00
_cell.angle_gamma   90.00
#
_symmetry.space_group_name_H-M   'P 1'
#
loop_
_entity.id
_entity.type
_entity.pdbx_description
1 polymer ?
#
loop_
_entity_poly.entity_id
_entity_poly.type
_entity_poly.pdbx_seq_one_letter_code
_entity_poly.pdbx_strand_id
1 'polypeptide(L)'
;RNHVAVKVCADDVFSVSLVVGINNVYNNRFTDLGIQWEYVTFDKTKQGEVPGFIELYADKTILVRLMGEKSYSYYLPKPTAKAIAASANFARQTALRKQIETEHRKSTEKLSWIKQKLVEEESPY
;
A
#
# COMPACT_ATOMS: atom_id res chain seq x y z
N ARG A 1 -10.01 -4.82 20.87
CA ARG A 1 -9.23 -4.02 21.83
C ARG A 1 -7.75 -4.28 21.59
N ASN A 2 -6.96 -3.21 21.63
CA ASN A 2 -5.52 -3.29 21.38
C ASN A 2 -5.18 -4.04 20.08
N HIS A 3 -5.90 -3.69 19.01
CA HIS A 3 -5.67 -4.30 17.72
C HIS A 3 -4.32 -3.84 17.14
N VAL A 4 -3.58 -4.76 16.57
CA VAL A 4 -2.22 -4.51 16.06
C VAL A 4 -2.04 -4.95 14.62
N ALA A 5 -2.97 -5.73 14.08
CA ALA A 5 -2.91 -6.23 12.71
C ALA A 5 -4.31 -6.40 12.13
N VAL A 6 -4.39 -6.43 10.81
CA VAL A 6 -5.63 -6.69 10.08
C VAL A 6 -5.44 -7.88 9.16
N LYS A 7 -6.43 -8.78 9.18
CA LYS A 7 -6.51 -9.94 8.29
C LYS A 7 -7.75 -9.80 7.43
N VAL A 8 -7.60 -10.05 6.14
CA VAL A 8 -8.71 -10.06 5.19
C VAL A 8 -8.83 -11.46 4.59
N CYS A 9 -10.05 -11.94 4.49
CA CYS A 9 -10.34 -13.28 4.01
C CYS A 9 -11.42 -13.24 2.93
N ALA A 10 -11.24 -14.00 1.87
CA ALA A 10 -12.26 -14.24 0.85
C ALA A 10 -12.14 -15.71 0.41
N ASP A 11 -13.25 -16.43 0.38
CA ASP A 11 -13.25 -17.86 0.13
C ASP A 11 -12.27 -18.58 1.10
N ASP A 12 -11.34 -19.36 0.56
CA ASP A 12 -10.34 -20.11 1.36
C ASP A 12 -8.98 -19.41 1.45
N VAL A 13 -8.90 -18.14 1.03
CA VAL A 13 -7.64 -17.40 0.99
C VAL A 13 -7.68 -16.20 1.93
N PHE A 14 -6.51 -15.76 2.35
CA PHE A 14 -6.38 -14.61 3.26
C PHE A 14 -5.08 -13.86 3.03
N SER A 15 -5.04 -12.63 3.52
CA SER A 15 -3.84 -11.81 3.62
C SER A 15 -3.82 -11.12 4.97
N VAL A 16 -2.65 -10.94 5.55
CA VAL A 16 -2.46 -10.30 6.86
C VAL A 16 -1.48 -9.15 6.73
N SER A 17 -1.79 -8.03 7.36
CA SER A 17 -0.85 -6.89 7.46
C SER A 17 0.32 -7.24 8.38
N LEU A 18 1.35 -6.41 8.34
CA LEU A 18 2.38 -6.43 9.38
C LEU A 18 1.82 -5.82 10.67
N VAL A 19 2.49 -6.10 11.78
CA VAL A 19 2.04 -5.64 13.10
C VAL A 19 2.41 -4.19 13.30
N VAL A 20 1.43 -3.40 13.76
CA VAL A 20 1.62 -2.04 14.28
C VAL A 20 1.41 -2.12 15.79
N GLY A 21 2.49 -2.20 16.54
CA GLY A 21 2.45 -2.42 17.99
C GLY A 21 1.74 -1.29 18.74
N ILE A 22 1.23 -1.60 19.94
CA ILE A 22 0.46 -0.65 20.75
C ILE A 22 1.25 0.59 21.16
N ASN A 23 2.58 0.51 21.15
CA ASN A 23 3.46 1.64 21.45
C ASN A 23 3.90 2.42 20.21
N ASN A 24 3.45 2.00 19.03
CA ASN A 24 3.75 2.69 17.77
C ASN A 24 2.91 3.96 17.67
N VAL A 25 3.49 5.03 17.12
CA VAL A 25 2.82 6.32 16.92
C VAL A 25 1.56 6.19 16.04
N TYR A 26 1.48 5.18 15.18
CA TYR A 26 0.34 4.91 14.31
C TYR A 26 -0.72 4.00 14.95
N ASN A 27 -0.60 3.70 16.25
CA ASN A 27 -1.57 2.89 16.97
C ASN A 27 -2.00 3.68 18.20
N ASN A 28 -3.15 4.36 18.10
CA ASN A 28 -3.63 5.32 19.09
C ASN A 28 -4.99 4.95 19.65
N ARG A 29 -5.20 5.27 20.91
CA ARG A 29 -6.48 5.09 21.61
C ARG A 29 -6.84 6.35 22.35
N PHE A 30 -8.13 6.67 22.37
CA PHE A 30 -8.65 7.76 23.19
C PHE A 30 -10.09 7.51 23.57
N THR A 31 -10.54 8.16 24.61
CA THR A 31 -11.93 8.12 25.07
C THR A 31 -12.56 9.48 24.85
N ASP A 32 -13.72 9.49 24.21
CA ASP A 32 -14.51 10.69 23.98
C ASP A 32 -15.98 10.38 24.22
N LEU A 33 -16.65 11.21 25.04
CA LEU A 33 -18.06 11.04 25.43
C LEU A 33 -18.39 9.63 25.93
N GLY A 34 -17.47 9.02 26.68
CA GLY A 34 -17.65 7.67 27.20
C GLY A 34 -17.42 6.56 26.19
N ILE A 35 -17.08 6.88 24.96
CA ILE A 35 -16.78 5.92 23.90
C ILE A 35 -15.28 5.81 23.75
N GLN A 36 -14.76 4.58 23.77
CA GLN A 36 -13.36 4.31 23.52
C GLN A 36 -13.13 4.13 22.02
N TRP A 37 -12.23 4.95 21.48
CA TRP A 37 -11.84 4.92 20.07
C TRP A 37 -10.44 4.34 19.93
N GLU A 38 -10.24 3.65 18.81
CA GLU A 38 -8.97 3.04 18.47
C GLU A 38 -8.67 3.38 17.00
N TYR A 39 -7.48 3.97 16.78
CA TYR A 39 -6.99 4.28 15.44
C TYR A 39 -5.67 3.57 15.20
N VAL A 40 -5.66 2.65 14.24
CA VAL A 40 -4.46 1.95 13.81
C VAL A 40 -4.26 2.24 12.32
N THR A 41 -3.13 2.84 11.99
CA THR A 41 -2.80 3.18 10.61
C THR A 41 -1.76 2.20 10.07
N PHE A 42 -2.06 1.59 8.93
CA PHE A 42 -1.17 0.69 8.21
C PHE A 42 -0.65 1.43 6.98
N ASP A 43 0.53 2.01 7.08
CA ASP A 43 1.18 2.68 5.96
C ASP A 43 1.76 1.66 4.96
N LYS A 44 2.44 2.15 3.92
CA LYS A 44 3.04 1.28 2.88
C LYS A 44 3.99 0.22 3.45
N THR A 45 4.63 0.49 4.59
CA THR A 45 5.57 -0.45 5.21
C THR A 45 4.88 -1.54 6.02
N LYS A 46 3.62 -1.31 6.43
CA LYS A 46 2.88 -2.19 7.34
C LYS A 46 1.67 -2.87 6.70
N GLN A 47 1.10 -2.29 5.63
CA GLN A 47 -0.13 -2.84 5.02
C GLN A 47 0.08 -4.19 4.33
N GLY A 48 1.32 -4.52 3.93
CA GLY A 48 1.61 -5.76 3.22
C GLY A 48 0.80 -5.88 1.93
N GLU A 49 0.27 -7.07 1.67
CA GLU A 49 -0.54 -7.38 0.49
C GLU A 49 -2.04 -7.13 0.69
N VAL A 50 -2.46 -6.56 1.83
CA VAL A 50 -3.88 -6.37 2.15
C VAL A 50 -4.61 -5.52 1.10
N PRO A 51 -4.11 -4.35 0.66
CA PRO A 51 -4.80 -3.58 -0.37
C PRO A 51 -4.90 -4.32 -1.71
N GLY A 52 -3.86 -5.01 -2.12
CA GLY A 52 -3.86 -5.83 -3.34
C GLY A 52 -4.83 -7.01 -3.26
N PHE A 53 -4.94 -7.63 -2.09
CA PHE A 53 -5.92 -8.69 -1.83
C PHE A 53 -7.35 -8.16 -1.99
N ILE A 54 -7.65 -7.02 -1.38
CA ILE A 54 -8.98 -6.40 -1.49
C ILE A 54 -9.29 -6.04 -2.95
N GLU A 55 -8.33 -5.51 -3.69
CA GLU A 55 -8.47 -5.24 -5.12
C GLU A 55 -8.85 -6.49 -5.90
N LEU A 56 -8.13 -7.58 -5.66
CA LEU A 56 -8.34 -8.86 -6.35
C LEU A 56 -9.71 -9.48 -6.04
N TYR A 57 -10.19 -9.34 -4.81
CA TYR A 57 -11.42 -9.96 -4.34
C TYR A 57 -12.56 -8.97 -4.08
N ALA A 58 -12.51 -7.76 -4.65
CA ALA A 58 -13.48 -6.69 -4.40
C ALA A 58 -14.92 -7.07 -4.77
N ASP A 59 -15.12 -8.00 -5.72
CA ASP A 59 -16.44 -8.49 -6.13
C ASP A 59 -16.97 -9.61 -5.23
N LYS A 60 -16.15 -10.13 -4.33
CA LYS A 60 -16.52 -11.19 -3.41
C LYS A 60 -16.80 -10.65 -2.02
N THR A 61 -17.36 -11.49 -1.16
CA THR A 61 -17.54 -11.17 0.25
C THR A 61 -16.19 -11.24 0.95
N ILE A 62 -15.77 -10.13 1.53
CA ILE A 62 -14.50 -10.03 2.26
C ILE A 62 -14.79 -9.92 3.75
N LEU A 63 -14.25 -10.84 4.53
CA LEU A 63 -14.28 -10.77 5.99
C LEU A 63 -13.01 -10.07 6.48
N VAL A 64 -13.18 -9.00 7.25
CA VAL A 64 -12.07 -8.30 7.89
C VAL A 64 -12.00 -8.72 9.34
N ARG A 65 -10.81 -9.09 9.79
CA ARG A 65 -10.55 -9.45 11.18
C ARG A 65 -9.48 -8.53 11.75
N LEU A 66 -9.87 -7.78 12.76
CA LEU A 66 -8.94 -6.97 13.53
C LEU A 66 -8.33 -7.85 14.62
N MET A 67 -7.02 -8.00 14.60
CA MET A 67 -6.28 -8.92 15.46
C MET A 67 -5.57 -8.18 16.58
N GLY A 68 -5.72 -8.67 17.80
CA GLY A 68 -5.10 -8.12 18.99
C GLY A 68 -5.42 -8.99 20.19
N GLU A 69 -5.52 -8.41 21.39
CA GLU A 69 -5.91 -9.14 22.61
C GLU A 69 -7.24 -9.87 22.44
N LYS A 70 -8.19 -9.22 21.79
CA LYS A 70 -9.44 -9.82 21.34
C LYS A 70 -9.64 -9.50 19.88
N SER A 71 -9.96 -10.51 19.09
CA SER A 71 -10.23 -10.32 17.67
C SER A 71 -11.66 -9.82 17.48
N TYR A 72 -11.83 -8.95 16.52
CA TYR A 72 -13.12 -8.47 16.06
C TYR A 72 -13.22 -8.67 14.55
N SER A 73 -14.34 -9.24 14.08
CA SER A 73 -14.54 -9.53 12.66
C SER A 73 -15.80 -8.85 12.14
N TYR A 74 -15.74 -8.36 10.92
CA TYR A 74 -16.89 -7.80 10.22
C TYR A 74 -16.73 -8.00 8.72
N TYR A 75 -17.85 -7.94 8.00
CA TYR A 75 -17.82 -7.98 6.54
C TYR A 75 -17.54 -6.61 5.99
N LEU A 76 -16.59 -6.52 5.07
CA LEU A 76 -16.24 -5.27 4.41
C LEU A 76 -17.37 -4.85 3.48
N PRO A 77 -17.97 -3.65 3.64
CA PRO A 77 -19.00 -3.19 2.71
C PRO A 77 -18.46 -3.11 1.27
N LYS A 78 -19.26 -3.50 0.31
CA LYS A 78 -18.87 -3.50 -1.12
C LYS A 78 -18.37 -2.12 -1.60
N PRO A 79 -19.04 -1.00 -1.29
CA PRO A 79 -18.55 0.32 -1.69
C PRO A 79 -17.17 0.62 -1.11
N THR A 80 -16.91 0.22 0.14
CA THR A 80 -15.61 0.39 0.80
C THR A 80 -14.53 -0.45 0.12
N ALA A 81 -14.84 -1.71 -0.21
CA ALA A 81 -13.92 -2.60 -0.93
C ALA A 81 -13.55 -2.01 -2.29
N LYS A 82 -14.51 -1.50 -3.04
CA LYS A 82 -14.29 -0.87 -4.35
C LYS A 82 -13.45 0.40 -4.25
N ALA A 83 -13.66 1.20 -3.22
CA ALA A 83 -12.88 2.41 -2.98
C ALA A 83 -11.41 2.07 -2.67
N ILE A 84 -11.17 1.06 -1.84
CA ILE A 84 -9.83 0.57 -1.52
C ILE A 84 -9.16 0.01 -2.78
N ALA A 85 -9.89 -0.78 -3.57
CA ALA A 85 -9.40 -1.35 -4.83
C ALA A 85 -8.98 -0.26 -5.82
N ALA A 86 -9.79 0.78 -5.98
CA ALA A 86 -9.49 1.91 -6.85
C ALA A 86 -8.25 2.67 -6.38
N SER A 87 -8.11 2.89 -5.06
CA SER A 87 -6.95 3.55 -4.47
C SER A 87 -5.68 2.74 -4.65
N ALA A 88 -5.74 1.42 -4.45
CA ALA A 88 -4.60 0.53 -4.65
C ALA A 88 -4.16 0.50 -6.12
N ASN A 89 -5.09 0.44 -7.05
CA ASN A 89 -4.82 0.48 -8.48
C ASN A 89 -4.16 1.80 -8.90
N PHE A 90 -4.69 2.93 -8.42
CA PHE A 90 -4.14 4.25 -8.68
C PHE A 90 -2.71 4.38 -8.16
N ALA A 91 -2.45 3.93 -6.94
CA ALA A 91 -1.12 3.97 -6.34
C ALA A 91 -0.12 3.13 -7.14
N ARG A 92 -0.52 1.94 -7.61
CA ARG A 92 0.32 1.07 -8.44
C ARG A 92 0.63 1.71 -9.79
N GLN A 93 -0.36 2.30 -10.46
CA GLN A 93 -0.17 2.99 -11.74
C GLN A 93 0.73 4.21 -11.59
N THR A 94 0.58 4.98 -10.54
CA THR A 94 1.43 6.14 -10.25
C THR A 94 2.89 5.73 -10.03
N ALA A 95 3.12 4.67 -9.28
CA ALA A 95 4.48 4.13 -9.06
C ALA A 95 5.11 3.66 -10.37
N LEU A 96 4.34 2.96 -11.22
CA LEU A 96 4.79 2.50 -12.52
C LEU A 96 5.15 3.66 -13.46
N ARG A 97 4.34 4.70 -13.51
CA ARG A 97 4.63 5.91 -14.30
C ARG A 97 5.92 6.58 -13.86
N LYS A 98 6.14 6.73 -12.55
CA LYS A 98 7.38 7.31 -12.02
C LYS A 98 8.59 6.47 -12.41
N GLN A 99 8.49 5.17 -12.39
CA GLN A 99 9.56 4.26 -12.82
C GLN A 99 9.88 4.44 -14.29
N ILE A 100 8.88 4.48 -15.16
CA ILE A 100 9.03 4.68 -16.61
C ILE A 100 9.67 6.04 -16.90
N GLU A 101 9.22 7.11 -16.28
CA GLU A 101 9.78 8.46 -16.43
C GLU A 101 11.26 8.51 -16.01
N THR A 102 11.61 7.86 -14.91
CA THR A 102 12.99 7.79 -14.43
C THR A 102 13.88 7.03 -15.41
N GLU A 103 13.44 5.90 -15.93
CA GLU A 103 14.17 5.11 -16.90
C GLU A 103 14.37 5.88 -18.21
N HIS A 104 13.35 6.57 -18.70
CA HIS A 104 13.42 7.41 -19.88
C HIS A 104 14.45 8.54 -19.72
N ARG A 105 14.43 9.23 -18.59
CA ARG A 105 15.40 10.29 -18.29
C ARG A 105 16.83 9.76 -18.28
N LYS A 106 17.08 8.63 -17.62
CA LYS A 106 18.40 7.99 -17.58
C LYS A 106 18.90 7.60 -18.98
N SER A 107 18.03 7.07 -19.82
CA SER A 107 18.35 6.73 -21.20
C SER A 107 18.71 7.97 -22.02
N THR A 108 17.98 9.07 -21.86
CA THR A 108 18.24 10.34 -22.55
C THR A 108 19.59 10.92 -22.12
N GLU A 109 19.89 10.92 -20.83
CA GLU A 109 21.18 11.39 -20.30
C GLU A 109 22.35 10.58 -20.86
N LYS A 110 22.20 9.26 -20.95
CA LYS A 110 23.22 8.36 -21.49
C LYS A 110 23.47 8.62 -22.95
N LEU A 111 22.45 8.79 -23.76
CA LEU A 111 22.57 9.12 -25.18
C LEU A 111 23.26 10.45 -25.41
N SER A 112 22.94 11.47 -24.62
CA SER A 112 23.55 12.78 -24.66
C SER A 112 25.07 12.71 -24.40
N TRP A 113 25.46 11.93 -23.39
CA TRP A 113 26.87 11.70 -23.04
C TRP A 113 27.63 11.01 -24.18
N ILE A 114 27.06 9.98 -24.79
CA ILE A 114 27.64 9.25 -25.90
C ILE A 114 27.86 10.18 -27.12
N LYS A 115 26.88 10.99 -27.47
CA LYS A 115 26.99 11.96 -28.56
C LYS A 115 28.12 12.97 -28.33
N GLN A 116 28.24 13.49 -27.12
CA GLN A 116 29.30 14.42 -26.74
C GLN A 116 30.69 13.79 -26.90
N LYS A 117 30.84 12.55 -26.47
CA LYS A 117 32.10 11.82 -26.56
C LYS A 117 32.49 11.52 -27.99
N LEU A 118 31.56 11.16 -28.86
CA LEU A 118 31.81 10.97 -30.28
C LEU A 118 32.28 12.25 -30.98
N VAL A 119 31.68 13.38 -30.63
CA VAL A 119 32.10 14.67 -31.18
C VAL A 119 33.55 15.01 -30.78
N GLU A 120 33.94 14.75 -29.54
CA GLU A 120 35.31 14.95 -29.07
C GLU A 120 36.31 14.05 -29.81
N GLU A 121 35.96 12.79 -30.09
CA GLU A 121 36.80 11.85 -30.84
C GLU A 121 36.93 12.20 -32.29
N GLU A 122 35.89 12.74 -32.91
CA GLU A 122 35.91 13.18 -34.32
C GLU A 122 36.66 14.49 -34.54
N SER A 123 36.86 15.27 -33.48
CA SER A 123 37.60 16.53 -33.53
C SER A 123 39.08 16.26 -33.48
N PRO A 124 39.85 16.53 -34.54
CA PRO A 124 41.29 16.25 -34.61
C PRO A 124 42.14 17.22 -33.76
N TYR A 125 41.52 18.12 -33.03
CA TYR A 125 42.26 19.11 -32.25
C TYR A 125 41.74 19.21 -30.84
#